data_bed720689800d7dba43479096a7d2fcd
#
_entry.id   bed720689800d7dba43479096a7d2fcd
#
_cell.length_a   1.000
_cell.length_b   1.000
_cell.length_c   1.000
_cell.angle_alpha   90.00
_cell.angle_beta   90.00
_cell.angle_gamma   90.00
#
_symmetry.space_group_name_H-M   'P 1'
#
loop_
_entity.id
_entity.type
_entity.pdbx_description
1 polymer ?
#
loop_
_entity_poly.entity_id
_entity_poly.type
_entity_poly.pdbx_seq_one_letter_code
_entity_poly.pdbx_strand_id
1 'polypeptide(L)'
;DTVEIVNVSYDPTRELYQAYNTLFEKHWEEQTGQKVRIIQSHGGSGKQALEVANGLDADVVTLALEGDIKTISDSRLIDPGFTSEFPDDSAPYTSTIVFLVRKGNPKQIKDWDDLLRSDVSVITPNPKTSGGARWNYLAAWYYFEGRGESEEDITEHMKTLIQCFH
;
A
#
# COMPACT_ATOMS: atom_id res chain seq x y z
N ASP A 1 -1.90 13.49 32.16
CA ASP A 1 -0.83 13.42 31.15
C ASP A 1 -1.44 12.89 29.84
N THR A 2 -1.01 13.45 28.71
CA THR A 2 -1.42 13.00 27.38
C THR A 2 -0.50 11.86 26.95
N VAL A 3 -1.07 10.75 26.51
CA VAL A 3 -0.32 9.61 25.94
C VAL A 3 -0.11 9.88 24.45
N GLU A 4 1.08 9.66 23.95
CA GLU A 4 1.39 9.73 22.51
C GLU A 4 1.41 8.31 21.92
N ILE A 5 0.81 8.13 20.74
CA ILE A 5 0.82 6.90 19.97
C ILE A 5 1.36 7.23 18.58
N VAL A 6 2.39 6.54 18.14
CA VAL A 6 2.99 6.71 16.81
C VAL A 6 2.38 5.70 15.85
N ASN A 7 1.63 6.20 14.86
CA ASN A 7 1.03 5.39 13.79
C ASN A 7 1.85 5.58 12.50
N VAL A 8 2.42 4.49 12.02
CA VAL A 8 3.20 4.46 10.77
C VAL A 8 2.36 3.81 9.69
N SER A 9 2.09 4.54 8.61
CA SER A 9 1.31 4.05 7.47
C SER A 9 1.95 4.42 6.13
N TYR A 10 1.29 4.15 5.01
CA TYR A 10 1.80 4.48 3.69
C TYR A 10 0.99 5.58 3.01
N ASP A 11 1.57 6.26 2.01
CA ASP A 11 1.08 7.53 1.48
C ASP A 11 -0.42 7.58 1.10
N PRO A 12 -1.03 6.56 0.46
CA PRO A 12 -2.45 6.62 0.09
C PRO A 12 -3.43 6.70 1.27
N THR A 13 -2.98 6.44 2.48
CA THR A 13 -3.82 6.44 3.69
C THR A 13 -3.76 7.74 4.49
N ARG A 14 -3.11 8.77 3.96
CA ARG A 14 -2.88 10.06 4.64
C ARG A 14 -4.18 10.70 5.11
N GLU A 15 -5.12 10.91 4.21
CA GLU A 15 -6.41 11.55 4.51
C GLU A 15 -7.28 10.65 5.41
N LEU A 16 -7.24 9.34 5.19
CA LEU A 16 -7.94 8.36 6.03
C LEU A 16 -7.51 8.53 7.49
N TYR A 17 -6.21 8.46 7.77
CA TYR A 17 -5.73 8.53 9.14
C TYR A 17 -5.84 9.93 9.74
N GLN A 18 -5.74 10.98 8.95
CA GLN A 18 -6.01 12.33 9.44
C GLN A 18 -7.43 12.46 10.02
N ALA A 19 -8.42 11.92 9.33
CA ALA A 19 -9.80 11.91 9.81
C ALA A 19 -10.00 10.91 10.97
N TYR A 20 -9.48 9.69 10.84
CA TYR A 20 -9.62 8.62 11.82
C TYR A 20 -8.97 9.00 13.17
N ASN A 21 -7.75 9.51 13.16
CA ASN A 21 -7.03 9.87 14.38
C ASN A 21 -7.80 10.89 15.21
N THR A 22 -8.39 11.91 14.57
CA THR A 22 -9.22 12.90 15.26
C THR A 22 -10.45 12.27 15.93
N LEU A 23 -11.08 11.31 15.24
CA LEU A 23 -12.24 10.58 15.80
C LEU A 23 -11.81 9.67 16.94
N PHE A 24 -10.67 8.98 16.80
CA PHE A 24 -10.15 8.08 17.82
C PHE A 24 -9.75 8.83 19.08
N GLU A 25 -9.02 9.95 18.97
CA GLU A 25 -8.61 10.78 20.11
C GLU A 25 -9.81 11.21 20.93
N LYS A 26 -10.87 11.70 20.28
CA LYS A 26 -12.11 12.09 20.92
C LYS A 26 -12.82 10.90 21.57
N HIS A 27 -12.97 9.81 20.84
CA HIS A 27 -13.63 8.58 21.33
C HIS A 27 -12.91 8.05 22.58
N TRP A 28 -11.59 7.98 22.56
CA TRP A 28 -10.80 7.49 23.68
C TRP A 28 -10.94 8.36 24.92
N GLU A 29 -10.89 9.68 24.77
CA GLU A 29 -11.08 10.62 25.88
C GLU A 29 -12.49 10.49 26.46
N GLU A 30 -13.52 10.35 25.63
CA GLU A 30 -14.92 10.16 26.09
C GLU A 30 -15.12 8.84 26.85
N GLN A 31 -14.44 7.77 26.44
CA GLN A 31 -14.58 6.45 27.07
C GLN A 31 -13.74 6.28 28.34
N THR A 32 -12.57 6.87 28.37
CA THR A 32 -11.57 6.58 29.42
C THR A 32 -11.20 7.77 30.30
N GLY A 33 -11.51 8.99 29.86
CA GLY A 33 -11.03 10.24 30.47
C GLY A 33 -9.54 10.51 30.20
N GLN A 34 -8.84 9.63 29.47
CA GLN A 34 -7.43 9.78 29.13
C GLN A 34 -7.28 10.49 27.78
N LYS A 35 -6.44 11.51 27.74
CA LYS A 35 -6.09 12.15 26.48
C LYS A 35 -5.01 11.35 25.76
N VAL A 36 -5.25 11.13 24.47
CA VAL A 36 -4.28 10.55 23.56
C VAL A 36 -4.00 11.51 22.42
N ARG A 37 -2.79 11.47 21.89
CA ARG A 37 -2.38 12.21 20.69
C ARG A 37 -1.74 11.23 19.71
N ILE A 38 -2.23 11.22 18.48
CA ILE A 38 -1.66 10.35 17.44
C ILE A 38 -0.62 11.13 16.64
N ILE A 39 0.60 10.61 16.64
CA ILE A 39 1.70 11.08 15.78
C ILE A 39 1.70 10.22 14.54
N GLN A 40 1.45 10.83 13.37
CA GLN A 40 1.29 10.11 12.12
C GLN A 40 2.52 10.24 11.22
N SER A 41 3.08 9.10 10.78
CA SER A 41 4.10 9.02 9.73
C SER A 41 3.52 8.42 8.46
N HIS A 42 3.83 9.01 7.30
CA HIS A 42 3.45 8.52 5.98
C HIS A 42 4.67 8.45 5.07
N GLY A 43 4.69 7.47 4.17
CA GLY A 43 5.75 7.28 3.20
C GLY A 43 5.48 6.08 2.30
N GLY A 44 6.42 5.70 1.46
CA GLY A 44 6.32 4.45 0.70
C GLY A 44 6.33 3.24 1.65
N SER A 45 5.43 2.28 1.42
CA SER A 45 5.20 1.14 2.33
C SER A 45 6.48 0.38 2.68
N GLY A 46 7.27 -0.04 1.67
CA GLY A 46 8.53 -0.73 1.92
C GLY A 46 9.58 0.13 2.61
N LYS A 47 9.58 1.45 2.36
CA LYS A 47 10.46 2.39 3.06
C LYS A 47 10.09 2.47 4.54
N GLN A 48 8.80 2.63 4.85
CA GLN A 48 8.30 2.67 6.23
C GLN A 48 8.64 1.37 6.99
N ALA A 49 8.47 0.21 6.34
CA ALA A 49 8.84 -1.07 6.94
C ALA A 49 10.32 -1.12 7.33
N LEU A 50 11.21 -0.68 6.45
CA LEU A 50 12.65 -0.64 6.72
C LEU A 50 13.00 0.37 7.81
N GLU A 51 12.36 1.52 7.85
CA GLU A 51 12.61 2.53 8.89
C GLU A 51 12.22 2.00 10.28
N VAL A 52 11.06 1.33 10.40
CA VAL A 52 10.64 0.69 11.65
C VAL A 52 11.60 -0.45 12.03
N ALA A 53 11.94 -1.32 11.09
CA ALA A 53 12.90 -2.42 11.33
C ALA A 53 14.28 -1.90 11.78
N ASN A 54 14.66 -0.68 11.39
CA ASN A 54 15.91 -0.02 11.77
C ASN A 54 15.78 0.92 12.97
N GLY A 55 14.65 0.91 13.68
CA GLY A 55 14.51 1.61 14.97
C GLY A 55 13.68 2.90 14.93
N LEU A 56 12.91 3.17 13.88
CA LEU A 56 11.85 4.17 13.94
C LEU A 56 10.84 3.70 14.99
N ASP A 57 10.60 4.50 16.00
CA ASP A 57 9.61 4.23 17.04
C ASP A 57 8.21 4.22 16.44
N ALA A 58 7.47 3.14 16.67
CA ALA A 58 6.13 2.94 16.15
C ALA A 58 5.32 2.04 17.07
N ASP A 59 4.13 2.49 17.46
CA ASP A 59 3.18 1.69 18.24
C ASP A 59 2.24 0.91 17.33
N VAL A 60 1.92 1.48 16.17
CA VAL A 60 1.01 0.86 15.19
C VAL A 60 1.61 1.01 13.79
N VAL A 61 1.55 -0.06 13.01
CA VAL A 61 1.94 -0.05 11.60
C VAL A 61 0.80 -0.56 10.72
N THR A 62 0.51 0.16 9.62
CA THR A 62 -0.50 -0.24 8.63
C THR A 62 0.08 -0.01 7.24
N LEU A 63 0.52 -1.08 6.60
CA LEU A 63 1.28 -1.04 5.35
C LEU A 63 0.52 -1.74 4.22
N ALA A 64 1.02 -1.59 2.99
CA ALA A 64 0.31 -2.05 1.80
C ALA A 64 0.37 -3.57 1.57
N LEU A 65 1.40 -4.26 2.09
CA LEU A 65 1.63 -5.68 1.84
C LEU A 65 1.99 -6.40 3.14
N GLU A 66 1.55 -7.65 3.24
CA GLU A 66 1.96 -8.57 4.30
C GLU A 66 3.49 -8.69 4.40
N GLY A 67 4.19 -8.78 3.25
CA GLY A 67 5.64 -8.86 3.22
C GLY A 67 6.37 -7.65 3.83
N ASP A 68 5.75 -6.47 3.80
CA ASP A 68 6.30 -5.29 4.48
C ASP A 68 6.17 -5.42 5.99
N ILE A 69 5.03 -5.93 6.50
CA ILE A 69 4.86 -6.24 7.94
C ILE A 69 5.79 -7.39 8.35
N LYS A 70 5.94 -8.40 7.49
CA LYS A 70 6.88 -9.50 7.74
C LYS A 70 8.33 -9.02 7.92
N THR A 71 8.76 -8.01 7.18
CA THR A 71 10.09 -7.40 7.35
C THR A 71 10.29 -6.88 8.78
N ILE A 72 9.25 -6.27 9.38
CA ILE A 72 9.27 -5.78 10.76
C ILE A 72 9.25 -6.96 11.74
N SER A 73 8.44 -7.98 11.47
CA SER A 73 8.36 -9.20 12.28
C SER A 73 9.70 -9.98 12.29
N ASP A 74 10.38 -10.06 11.15
CA ASP A 74 11.71 -10.69 11.06
C ASP A 74 12.75 -9.96 11.93
N SER A 75 12.54 -8.67 12.20
CA SER A 75 13.33 -7.87 13.16
C SER A 75 12.87 -8.03 14.63
N ARG A 76 11.92 -8.93 14.90
CA ARG A 76 11.37 -9.25 16.23
C ARG A 76 10.65 -8.08 16.93
N LEU A 77 10.10 -7.16 16.16
CA LEU A 77 9.32 -6.03 16.68
C LEU A 77 7.82 -6.31 16.66
N ILE A 78 7.37 -7.29 15.88
CA ILE A 78 5.99 -7.78 15.80
C ILE A 78 5.99 -9.30 15.91
N ASP A 79 4.97 -9.88 16.54
CA ASP A 79 4.78 -11.32 16.65
C ASP A 79 4.69 -11.98 15.26
N PRO A 80 5.32 -13.14 15.02
CA PRO A 80 5.19 -13.87 13.76
C PRO A 80 3.75 -14.28 13.39
N GLY A 81 2.85 -14.36 14.39
CA GLY A 81 1.43 -14.65 14.22
C GLY A 81 0.55 -13.44 13.89
N PHE A 82 1.11 -12.31 13.52
CA PHE A 82 0.41 -11.03 13.33
C PHE A 82 -0.82 -11.10 12.40
N THR A 83 -0.81 -11.99 11.40
CA THR A 83 -1.94 -12.16 10.48
C THR A 83 -3.18 -12.74 11.14
N SER A 84 -3.03 -13.46 12.24
CA SER A 84 -4.14 -14.10 12.97
C SER A 84 -4.54 -13.34 14.25
N GLU A 85 -3.92 -12.20 14.53
CA GLU A 85 -4.19 -11.45 15.77
C GLU A 85 -5.52 -10.69 15.72
N PHE A 86 -5.89 -10.18 14.55
CA PHE A 86 -7.16 -9.47 14.33
C PHE A 86 -7.98 -10.12 13.22
N PRO A 87 -9.30 -9.84 13.13
CA PRO A 87 -10.13 -10.31 12.02
C PRO A 87 -9.57 -9.91 10.63
N ASP A 88 -10.01 -10.64 9.60
CA ASP A 88 -9.67 -10.37 8.21
C ASP A 88 -8.15 -10.34 7.94
N ASP A 89 -7.43 -11.32 8.50
CA ASP A 89 -5.97 -11.45 8.43
C ASP A 89 -5.23 -10.20 8.91
N SER A 90 -5.79 -9.53 9.93
CA SER A 90 -5.30 -8.26 10.47
C SER A 90 -5.28 -7.12 9.44
N ALA A 91 -6.13 -7.19 8.41
CA ALA A 91 -6.27 -6.15 7.38
C ALA A 91 -7.46 -5.23 7.73
N PRO A 92 -7.21 -3.97 8.15
CA PRO A 92 -8.27 -3.05 8.58
C PRO A 92 -9.15 -2.53 7.43
N TYR A 93 -8.69 -2.66 6.18
CA TYR A 93 -9.40 -2.25 4.96
C TYR A 93 -8.81 -2.94 3.73
N THR A 94 -9.54 -2.89 2.62
CA THR A 94 -9.10 -3.35 1.31
C THR A 94 -9.10 -2.21 0.30
N SER A 95 -8.37 -2.39 -0.79
CA SER A 95 -8.31 -1.43 -1.90
C SER A 95 -8.27 -2.18 -3.23
N THR A 96 -8.24 -1.44 -4.34
CA THR A 96 -8.14 -2.01 -5.69
C THR A 96 -7.24 -1.15 -6.57
N ILE A 97 -6.73 -1.75 -7.66
CA ILE A 97 -6.00 -1.02 -8.69
C ILE A 97 -7.01 -0.50 -9.73
N VAL A 98 -6.86 0.76 -10.10
CA VAL A 98 -7.68 1.43 -11.12
C VAL A 98 -6.82 2.21 -12.10
N PHE A 99 -7.30 2.40 -13.32
CA PHE A 99 -6.67 3.28 -14.29
C PHE A 99 -7.18 4.72 -14.12
N LEU A 100 -6.28 5.63 -13.84
CA LEU A 100 -6.56 7.05 -13.90
C LEU A 100 -6.25 7.55 -15.31
N VAL A 101 -7.26 7.92 -16.05
CA VAL A 101 -7.14 8.39 -17.43
C VAL A 101 -7.53 9.86 -17.57
N ARG A 102 -7.07 10.50 -18.64
CA ARG A 102 -7.47 11.89 -18.97
C ARG A 102 -8.98 11.98 -19.15
N LYS A 103 -9.55 13.13 -18.81
CA LYS A 103 -11.01 13.39 -18.97
C LYS A 103 -11.49 13.00 -20.37
N GLY A 104 -12.55 12.19 -20.41
CA GLY A 104 -13.12 11.68 -21.65
C GLY A 104 -12.39 10.45 -22.23
N ASN A 105 -11.34 9.97 -21.58
CA ASN A 105 -10.55 8.81 -21.99
C ASN A 105 -10.21 8.82 -23.50
N PRO A 106 -9.47 9.83 -23.99
CA PRO A 106 -9.25 10.04 -25.43
C PRO A 106 -8.51 8.89 -26.11
N LYS A 107 -7.77 8.09 -25.35
CA LYS A 107 -7.07 6.90 -25.85
C LYS A 107 -7.85 5.60 -25.68
N GLN A 108 -9.08 5.68 -25.15
CA GLN A 108 -9.98 4.55 -24.96
C GLN A 108 -9.35 3.40 -24.17
N ILE A 109 -8.58 3.73 -23.11
CA ILE A 109 -7.99 2.75 -22.21
C ILE A 109 -9.12 2.05 -21.44
N LYS A 110 -9.19 0.74 -21.53
CA LYS A 110 -10.22 -0.09 -20.88
C LYS A 110 -9.60 -1.15 -19.98
N ASP A 111 -8.46 -1.69 -20.41
CA ASP A 111 -7.80 -2.78 -19.70
C ASP A 111 -6.27 -2.74 -19.90
N TRP A 112 -5.57 -3.69 -19.30
CA TRP A 112 -4.11 -3.78 -19.32
C TRP A 112 -3.52 -3.89 -20.73
N ASP A 113 -4.19 -4.56 -21.66
CA ASP A 113 -3.78 -4.67 -23.08
C ASP A 113 -3.57 -3.30 -23.73
N ASP A 114 -4.46 -2.36 -23.40
CA ASP A 114 -4.40 -1.02 -23.97
C ASP A 114 -3.14 -0.26 -23.54
N LEU A 115 -2.55 -0.65 -22.42
CA LEU A 115 -1.33 -0.05 -21.90
C LEU A 115 -0.08 -0.53 -22.65
N LEU A 116 -0.16 -1.62 -23.41
CA LEU A 116 0.94 -2.14 -24.24
C LEU A 116 1.12 -1.37 -25.55
N ARG A 117 0.18 -0.51 -25.90
CA ARG A 117 0.20 0.27 -27.13
C ARG A 117 1.29 1.32 -27.12
N SER A 118 2.00 1.48 -28.24
CA SER A 118 3.12 2.42 -28.39
C SER A 118 2.75 3.90 -28.27
N ASP A 119 1.45 4.23 -28.38
CA ASP A 119 0.93 5.59 -28.20
C ASP A 119 0.51 5.90 -26.77
N VAL A 120 0.65 4.95 -25.84
CA VAL A 120 0.28 5.09 -24.43
C VAL A 120 1.54 5.23 -23.57
N SER A 121 1.54 6.20 -22.68
CA SER A 121 2.55 6.33 -21.60
C SER A 121 1.87 6.10 -20.27
N VAL A 122 2.52 5.33 -19.40
CA VAL A 122 2.01 4.97 -18.07
C VAL A 122 2.90 5.62 -17.01
N ILE A 123 2.27 6.18 -15.98
CA ILE A 123 2.97 6.68 -14.79
C ILE A 123 2.60 5.78 -13.63
N THR A 124 3.58 5.20 -12.97
CA THR A 124 3.41 4.40 -11.77
C THR A 124 4.55 4.68 -10.79
N PRO A 125 4.33 4.52 -9.48
CA PRO A 125 5.40 4.65 -8.50
C PRO A 125 6.47 3.57 -8.66
N ASN A 126 7.62 3.79 -8.01
CA ASN A 126 8.72 2.82 -8.03
C ASN A 126 8.39 1.61 -7.15
N PRO A 127 8.38 0.36 -7.65
CA PRO A 127 8.05 -0.83 -6.86
C PRO A 127 9.08 -1.18 -5.78
N LYS A 128 10.28 -0.59 -5.81
CA LYS A 128 11.27 -0.78 -4.75
C LYS A 128 10.88 -0.08 -3.45
N THR A 129 10.09 0.99 -3.55
CA THR A 129 9.71 1.81 -2.39
C THR A 129 8.20 1.88 -2.16
N SER A 130 7.40 1.62 -3.19
CA SER A 130 5.94 1.71 -3.17
C SER A 130 5.27 0.34 -3.18
N GLY A 131 4.48 0.05 -2.16
CA GLY A 131 3.60 -1.12 -2.13
C GLY A 131 2.51 -1.06 -3.20
N GLY A 132 1.96 0.13 -3.50
CA GLY A 132 1.00 0.32 -4.59
C GLY A 132 1.58 -0.06 -5.95
N ALA A 133 2.83 0.28 -6.22
CA ALA A 133 3.49 -0.12 -7.46
C ALA A 133 3.69 -1.64 -7.57
N ARG A 134 3.94 -2.34 -6.46
CA ARG A 134 4.00 -3.81 -6.44
C ARG A 134 2.63 -4.42 -6.75
N TRP A 135 1.57 -3.85 -6.23
CA TRP A 135 0.21 -4.26 -6.56
C TRP A 135 -0.15 -3.98 -8.01
N ASN A 136 0.32 -2.86 -8.60
CA ASN A 136 0.15 -2.60 -10.04
C ASN A 136 0.82 -3.69 -10.87
N TYR A 137 2.04 -4.09 -10.52
CA TYR A 137 2.75 -5.17 -11.20
C TYR A 137 1.99 -6.51 -11.11
N LEU A 138 1.57 -6.89 -9.89
CA LEU A 138 0.84 -8.13 -9.68
C LEU A 138 -0.53 -8.12 -10.39
N ALA A 139 -1.24 -7.01 -10.39
CA ALA A 139 -2.53 -6.91 -11.07
C ALA A 139 -2.39 -7.08 -12.59
N ALA A 140 -1.34 -6.49 -13.20
CA ALA A 140 -1.04 -6.69 -14.61
C ALA A 140 -0.70 -8.16 -14.91
N TRP A 141 0.16 -8.77 -14.08
CA TRP A 141 0.54 -10.17 -14.21
C TRP A 141 -0.68 -11.10 -14.17
N TYR A 142 -1.52 -10.97 -13.14
CA TYR A 142 -2.75 -11.78 -12.99
C TYR A 142 -3.75 -11.58 -14.11
N TYR A 143 -3.82 -10.38 -14.67
CA TYR A 143 -4.69 -10.14 -15.82
C TYR A 143 -4.30 -11.01 -17.02
N PHE A 144 -3.03 -11.03 -17.40
CA PHE A 144 -2.54 -11.82 -18.54
C PHE A 144 -2.56 -13.33 -18.23
N GLU A 145 -2.18 -13.73 -17.02
CA GLU A 145 -2.26 -15.11 -16.56
C GLU A 145 -3.70 -15.64 -16.60
N GLY A 146 -4.67 -14.86 -16.17
CA GLY A 146 -6.11 -15.20 -16.22
C GLY A 146 -6.66 -15.36 -17.65
N ARG A 147 -5.95 -14.86 -18.65
CA ARG A 147 -6.25 -15.05 -20.08
C ARG A 147 -5.58 -16.30 -20.65
N GLY A 148 -4.82 -17.02 -19.87
CA GLY A 148 -4.11 -18.24 -20.28
C GLY A 148 -2.84 -17.98 -21.09
N GLU A 149 -2.27 -16.79 -20.98
CA GLU A 149 -0.99 -16.47 -21.63
C GLU A 149 0.16 -17.22 -20.99
N SER A 150 1.22 -17.48 -21.77
CA SER A 150 2.42 -18.13 -21.25
C SER A 150 3.23 -17.18 -20.34
N GLU A 151 4.00 -17.74 -19.41
CA GLU A 151 4.88 -16.93 -18.54
C GLU A 151 5.89 -16.12 -19.35
N GLU A 152 6.32 -16.62 -20.50
CA GLU A 152 7.22 -15.93 -21.42
C GLU A 152 6.54 -14.69 -22.03
N ASP A 153 5.30 -14.83 -22.53
CA ASP A 153 4.53 -13.73 -23.09
C ASP A 153 4.21 -12.68 -22.03
N ILE A 154 3.77 -13.11 -20.84
CA ILE A 154 3.52 -12.22 -19.70
C ILE A 154 4.79 -11.44 -19.36
N THR A 155 5.93 -12.09 -19.30
CA THR A 155 7.21 -11.43 -19.04
C THR A 155 7.52 -10.35 -20.07
N GLU A 156 7.26 -10.58 -21.34
CA GLU A 156 7.46 -9.57 -22.41
C GLU A 156 6.48 -8.39 -22.26
N HIS A 157 5.20 -8.66 -21.93
CA HIS A 157 4.22 -7.61 -21.62
C HIS A 157 4.67 -6.76 -20.43
N MET A 158 5.14 -7.39 -19.37
CA MET A 158 5.65 -6.68 -18.18
C MET A 158 6.88 -5.83 -18.49
N LYS A 159 7.81 -6.30 -19.34
CA LYS A 159 8.93 -5.48 -19.82
C LYS A 159 8.45 -4.25 -20.58
N THR A 160 7.46 -4.41 -21.45
CA THR A 160 6.86 -3.32 -22.22
C THR A 160 6.22 -2.29 -21.29
N LEU A 161 5.42 -2.74 -20.31
CA LEU A 161 4.81 -1.86 -19.31
C LEU A 161 5.85 -1.09 -18.51
N ILE A 162 6.93 -1.76 -18.07
CA ILE A 162 7.99 -1.13 -17.28
C ILE A 162 8.76 -0.08 -18.11
N GLN A 163 8.96 -0.29 -19.40
CA GLN A 163 9.60 0.69 -20.29
C GLN A 163 8.75 1.92 -20.54
N CYS A 164 7.42 1.79 -20.41
CA CYS A 164 6.47 2.90 -20.51
C CYS A 164 6.40 3.75 -19.22
N PHE A 165 7.06 3.33 -18.16
CA PHE A 165 7.10 4.05 -16.88
C PHE A 165 8.11 5.21 -16.96
N HIS A 166 7.62 6.40 -16.80
CA HIS A 166 8.40 7.63 -16.76
C HIS A 166 8.33 8.32 -15.40
#